data_236fa8605c4fac3490140e630c3dfb3f
#
_entry.id   236fa8605c4fac3490140e630c3dfb3f
#
_cell.length_a   1.000
_cell.length_b   1.000
_cell.length_c   1.000
_cell.angle_alpha   90.00
_cell.angle_beta   90.00
_cell.angle_gamma   90.00
#
_symmetry.space_group_name_H-M   'P 1'
#
loop_
_entity.id
_entity.type
_entity.pdbx_description
1 polymer ?
#
loop_
_entity_poly.entity_id
_entity_poly.type
_entity_poly.pdbx_seq_one_letter_code
_entity_poly.pdbx_strand_id
1 'polypeptide(L)'
;MAQPNLKPCATPDFVGVNLRRDTVMIADNELASVSNVDFYSEPGVIRPRRGMSLLLAGVSSVNLLVKALTSYRYSRQSTTVYADNVAVATGITGDYAALVPFRPLNETVTYMFIASGNMKKHASTGTTKWGIAAPTDTPVTAAGAAGSLTGTYSIRYTYARMVGAVVMAESNPSPVSNNTVLAAQVLTLTNLVASTDAQVTHVRVYRTTAGGASYLFDQSIVNGTTTGSSTQVDTALTDLLETDNDPPPVTHWAWEHTERMFLTQDLNNPHYVWFSKRFLPEAVPAANFLEIGNPNDPVMAGVSHAGACGVFTRATKYQIIGNDDSGFVPIESSSRRGTICPNTICVSEYGVVFVARDGVFSTTFASIDTKLSDNIEGIFISQTVNGYAPINWDGAKTFFGQVWKGRYFFSYCSGGNTTPDIVAVYNFMLSHWSFYGIAITALAWEDENDAIIAGQSDGSIIKLETGTTDQSASITMSATTKEYACDEGATVRKLFQYVSVDADTNGETVTVSIYVDDVLRGTCSVSTSKRTSSLFDLQAGAMGFRWRAVITYTGQLTPKVYQIIAYYAPLTPL
;
A
#
# COMPACT_ATOMS: atom_id res chain seq x y z
N MET A 1 62.66 -9.47 -22.94
CA MET A 1 61.96 -9.91 -21.73
C MET A 1 60.74 -10.69 -22.18
N ALA A 2 60.54 -11.91 -21.69
CA ALA A 2 59.29 -12.65 -21.99
C ALA A 2 58.12 -11.84 -21.43
N GLN A 3 57.06 -11.64 -22.23
CA GLN A 3 55.83 -11.03 -21.72
C GLN A 3 55.36 -11.86 -20.52
N PRO A 4 55.06 -11.24 -19.38
CA PRO A 4 54.53 -11.97 -18.25
C PRO A 4 53.23 -12.67 -18.68
N ASN A 5 53.08 -13.95 -18.30
CA ASN A 5 51.87 -14.72 -18.58
C ASN A 5 50.73 -14.16 -17.69
N LEU A 6 49.93 -13.28 -18.25
CA LEU A 6 48.86 -12.60 -17.51
C LEU A 6 47.69 -13.57 -17.30
N LYS A 7 47.16 -13.56 -16.06
CA LYS A 7 45.98 -14.31 -15.68
C LYS A 7 44.75 -13.39 -15.68
N PRO A 8 43.60 -13.86 -16.14
CA PRO A 8 42.35 -13.11 -16.03
C PRO A 8 41.73 -13.26 -14.64
N CYS A 9 41.13 -12.19 -14.13
CA CYS A 9 40.28 -12.19 -12.95
C CYS A 9 38.97 -11.48 -13.35
N ALA A 10 37.97 -12.25 -13.69
CA ALA A 10 36.73 -11.79 -14.29
C ALA A 10 35.65 -11.63 -13.22
N THR A 11 34.78 -10.61 -13.37
CA THR A 11 33.54 -10.54 -12.63
C THR A 11 32.55 -11.57 -13.18
N PRO A 12 31.78 -12.26 -12.32
CA PRO A 12 30.67 -13.10 -12.77
C PRO A 12 29.44 -12.25 -13.10
N ASP A 13 28.32 -12.91 -13.40
CA ASP A 13 27.00 -12.26 -13.54
C ASP A 13 26.59 -11.58 -12.24
N PHE A 14 26.01 -10.39 -12.32
CA PHE A 14 25.65 -9.58 -11.15
C PHE A 14 24.22 -9.86 -10.69
N VAL A 15 23.97 -9.94 -9.37
CA VAL A 15 22.64 -10.27 -8.82
C VAL A 15 22.03 -9.16 -7.94
N GLY A 16 22.85 -8.31 -7.31
CA GLY A 16 22.39 -7.23 -6.44
C GLY A 16 23.38 -6.89 -5.34
N VAL A 17 22.94 -6.14 -4.34
CA VAL A 17 23.80 -5.60 -3.29
C VAL A 17 23.79 -6.48 -2.04
N ASN A 18 24.95 -6.56 -1.37
CA ASN A 18 25.08 -7.14 -0.05
C ASN A 18 25.81 -6.15 0.89
N LEU A 19 25.06 -5.65 1.88
CA LEU A 19 25.54 -4.71 2.90
C LEU A 19 25.79 -5.38 4.27
N ARG A 20 25.59 -6.69 4.36
CA ARG A 20 25.72 -7.43 5.62
C ARG A 20 27.16 -7.83 5.93
N ARG A 21 27.96 -8.05 4.89
CA ARG A 21 29.33 -8.53 5.01
C ARG A 21 30.33 -7.50 4.51
N ASP A 22 31.55 -7.63 4.98
CA ASP A 22 32.67 -6.88 4.43
C ASP A 22 32.77 -7.07 2.90
N THR A 23 33.16 -6.05 2.17
CA THR A 23 33.23 -6.02 0.70
C THR A 23 34.11 -7.10 0.08
N VAL A 24 35.05 -7.63 0.85
CA VAL A 24 35.88 -8.78 0.47
C VAL A 24 35.16 -10.12 0.62
N MET A 25 34.22 -10.20 1.57
CA MET A 25 33.56 -11.44 2.02
C MET A 25 32.21 -11.70 1.38
N ILE A 26 31.66 -10.73 0.63
CA ILE A 26 30.43 -10.94 -0.15
C ILE A 26 30.68 -11.93 -1.29
N ALA A 27 29.62 -12.54 -1.83
CA ALA A 27 29.75 -13.47 -2.96
C ALA A 27 30.31 -12.77 -4.19
N ASP A 28 30.95 -13.52 -5.10
CA ASP A 28 31.62 -12.94 -6.26
C ASP A 28 30.67 -12.20 -7.20
N ASN A 29 29.40 -12.62 -7.23
CA ASN A 29 28.34 -12.03 -8.03
C ASN A 29 27.55 -10.91 -7.30
N GLU A 30 27.86 -10.62 -6.04
CA GLU A 30 27.26 -9.54 -5.27
C GLU A 30 28.05 -8.24 -5.42
N LEU A 31 27.36 -7.12 -5.29
CA LEU A 31 27.93 -5.77 -5.35
C LEU A 31 28.04 -5.15 -3.96
N ALA A 32 29.06 -4.37 -3.74
CA ALA A 32 29.28 -3.63 -2.51
C ALA A 32 28.31 -2.44 -2.39
N SER A 33 27.97 -1.81 -3.51
CA SER A 33 26.96 -0.75 -3.55
C SER A 33 26.36 -0.60 -4.95
N VAL A 34 25.12 -0.14 -5.02
CA VAL A 34 24.40 0.18 -6.26
C VAL A 34 23.52 1.41 -6.07
N SER A 35 23.35 2.19 -7.12
CA SER A 35 22.36 3.26 -7.19
C SER A 35 21.75 3.30 -8.58
N ASN A 36 20.42 3.26 -8.67
CA ASN A 36 19.68 3.29 -9.93
C ASN A 36 20.05 2.18 -10.93
N VAL A 37 20.33 0.97 -10.42
CA VAL A 37 20.65 -0.23 -11.24
C VAL A 37 19.44 -1.16 -11.29
N ASP A 38 19.11 -1.64 -12.48
CA ASP A 38 18.06 -2.63 -12.72
C ASP A 38 18.66 -4.01 -13.00
N PHE A 39 18.35 -5.01 -12.16
CA PHE A 39 18.69 -6.42 -12.36
C PHE A 39 17.50 -7.27 -12.81
N TYR A 40 16.32 -6.69 -12.94
CA TYR A 40 15.10 -7.42 -13.30
C TYR A 40 14.95 -7.62 -14.80
N SER A 41 15.17 -6.55 -15.58
CA SER A 41 14.95 -6.60 -17.04
C SER A 41 15.95 -7.51 -17.75
N GLU A 42 17.17 -7.62 -17.23
CA GLU A 42 18.23 -8.46 -17.79
C GLU A 42 19.14 -8.90 -16.63
N PRO A 43 18.86 -10.06 -16.01
CA PRO A 43 19.68 -10.58 -14.91
C PRO A 43 21.14 -10.77 -15.33
N GLY A 44 22.06 -10.49 -14.41
CA GLY A 44 23.50 -10.63 -14.63
C GLY A 44 24.18 -9.38 -15.22
N VAL A 45 23.43 -8.37 -15.64
CA VAL A 45 23.95 -7.19 -16.34
C VAL A 45 23.75 -5.94 -15.50
N ILE A 46 24.79 -5.08 -15.41
CA ILE A 46 24.66 -3.74 -14.82
C ILE A 46 24.10 -2.79 -15.89
N ARG A 47 22.93 -2.25 -15.63
CA ARG A 47 22.25 -1.27 -16.47
C ARG A 47 21.46 -0.27 -15.62
N PRO A 48 21.19 0.95 -16.10
CA PRO A 48 20.33 1.88 -15.38
C PRO A 48 18.91 1.33 -15.26
N ARG A 49 18.23 1.68 -14.15
CA ARG A 49 16.81 1.40 -13.98
C ARG A 49 15.99 2.07 -15.08
N ARG A 50 14.77 1.63 -15.24
CA ARG A 50 13.81 2.36 -16.07
C ARG A 50 13.47 3.70 -15.43
N GLY A 51 13.06 4.63 -16.27
CA GLY A 51 12.69 5.98 -15.85
C GLY A 51 11.26 6.07 -15.32
N MET A 52 10.77 7.30 -15.30
CA MET A 52 9.41 7.62 -14.86
C MET A 52 8.80 8.69 -15.76
N SER A 53 7.46 8.68 -15.87
CA SER A 53 6.70 9.68 -16.63
C SER A 53 5.59 10.27 -15.79
N LEU A 54 5.28 11.56 -16.01
CA LEU A 54 4.16 12.22 -15.37
C LEU A 54 2.83 11.64 -15.88
N LEU A 55 1.93 11.28 -14.96
CA LEU A 55 0.55 10.89 -15.26
C LEU A 55 -0.44 11.99 -14.93
N LEU A 56 -0.26 12.65 -13.79
CA LEU A 56 -1.16 13.68 -13.31
C LEU A 56 -0.35 14.73 -12.53
N ALA A 57 -0.45 15.98 -12.92
CA ALA A 57 0.22 17.09 -12.22
C ALA A 57 -0.35 17.26 -10.81
N GLY A 58 0.47 17.66 -9.84
CA GLY A 58 0.05 17.89 -8.46
C GLY A 58 -0.89 19.09 -8.31
N VAL A 59 -1.71 19.06 -7.24
CA VAL A 59 -2.64 20.15 -6.92
C VAL A 59 -2.06 21.09 -5.87
N SER A 60 -1.41 20.59 -4.84
CA SER A 60 -1.00 21.47 -3.73
C SER A 60 0.18 21.03 -2.88
N SER A 61 0.36 19.75 -2.56
CA SER A 61 1.33 19.33 -1.55
C SER A 61 1.66 17.84 -1.65
N VAL A 62 2.54 17.37 -0.76
CA VAL A 62 3.01 15.98 -0.71
C VAL A 62 1.87 14.98 -0.80
N ASN A 63 1.95 14.05 -1.74
CA ASN A 63 1.07 12.89 -1.79
C ASN A 63 1.38 11.94 -0.63
N LEU A 64 0.41 11.75 0.24
CA LEU A 64 0.49 10.84 1.39
C LEU A 64 -0.15 9.49 1.13
N LEU A 65 -0.86 9.35 0.03
CA LEU A 65 -1.49 8.10 -0.42
C LEU A 65 -1.87 8.24 -1.90
N VAL A 66 -1.69 7.17 -2.67
CA VAL A 66 -2.17 7.06 -4.06
C VAL A 66 -2.92 5.75 -4.21
N LYS A 67 -4.02 5.77 -4.97
CA LYS A 67 -4.80 4.58 -5.33
C LYS A 67 -5.44 4.78 -6.70
N ALA A 68 -5.54 3.74 -7.48
CA ALA A 68 -6.32 3.74 -8.72
C ALA A 68 -7.60 2.93 -8.56
N LEU A 69 -8.66 3.35 -9.21
CA LEU A 69 -9.91 2.61 -9.34
C LEU A 69 -10.56 2.97 -10.69
N THR A 70 -10.60 2.02 -11.60
CA THR A 70 -11.15 2.21 -12.95
C THR A 70 -10.69 3.51 -13.60
N SER A 71 -11.56 4.49 -13.76
CA SER A 71 -11.28 5.78 -14.41
C SER A 71 -10.69 6.86 -13.50
N TYR A 72 -10.47 6.58 -12.21
CA TYR A 72 -9.99 7.59 -11.26
C TYR A 72 -8.64 7.22 -10.65
N ARG A 73 -7.75 8.23 -10.54
CA ARG A 73 -6.56 8.17 -9.69
C ARG A 73 -6.79 9.02 -8.45
N TYR A 74 -6.86 8.35 -7.32
CA TYR A 74 -7.04 9.01 -6.03
C TYR A 74 -5.69 9.36 -5.42
N SER A 75 -5.61 10.56 -4.85
CA SER A 75 -4.46 10.98 -4.04
C SER A 75 -4.94 11.64 -2.76
N ARG A 76 -4.23 11.39 -1.66
CA ARG A 76 -4.38 12.17 -0.44
C ARG A 76 -3.27 13.21 -0.38
N GLN A 77 -3.63 14.47 -0.38
CA GLN A 77 -2.69 15.58 -0.21
C GLN A 77 -3.12 16.38 1.03
N SER A 78 -2.26 16.40 2.06
CA SER A 78 -2.57 17.01 3.36
C SER A 78 -3.91 16.46 3.94
N THR A 79 -4.90 17.31 4.11
CA THR A 79 -6.22 17.01 4.70
C THR A 79 -7.32 16.77 3.66
N THR A 80 -6.96 16.56 2.40
CA THR A 80 -7.91 16.39 1.29
C THR A 80 -7.59 15.16 0.46
N VAL A 81 -8.61 14.37 0.11
CA VAL A 81 -8.53 13.35 -0.93
C VAL A 81 -9.08 13.93 -2.23
N TYR A 82 -8.32 13.72 -3.29
CA TYR A 82 -8.66 14.10 -4.65
C TYR A 82 -8.92 12.86 -5.50
N ALA A 83 -9.81 12.97 -6.48
CA ALA A 83 -9.98 12.05 -7.59
C ALA A 83 -9.68 12.84 -8.87
N ASP A 84 -8.64 12.47 -9.62
CA ASP A 84 -8.15 13.19 -10.80
C ASP A 84 -8.07 14.72 -10.59
N ASN A 85 -7.47 15.12 -9.46
CA ASN A 85 -7.31 16.52 -9.03
C ASN A 85 -8.61 17.24 -8.62
N VAL A 86 -9.73 16.56 -8.57
CA VAL A 86 -10.98 17.11 -8.01
C VAL A 86 -11.10 16.70 -6.54
N ALA A 87 -11.29 17.67 -5.65
CA ALA A 87 -11.45 17.39 -4.22
C ALA A 87 -12.74 16.59 -3.96
N VAL A 88 -12.63 15.39 -3.39
CA VAL A 88 -13.76 14.50 -3.13
C VAL A 88 -14.03 14.30 -1.63
N ALA A 89 -13.02 14.46 -0.79
CA ALA A 89 -13.18 14.43 0.66
C ALA A 89 -12.21 15.41 1.32
N THR A 90 -12.71 16.25 2.21
CA THR A 90 -11.92 17.23 2.96
C THR A 90 -12.02 16.97 4.47
N GLY A 91 -11.17 17.61 5.27
CA GLY A 91 -11.16 17.44 6.71
C GLY A 91 -10.64 16.08 7.16
N ILE A 92 -9.72 15.50 6.40
CA ILE A 92 -9.01 14.28 6.74
C ILE A 92 -8.15 14.53 7.98
N THR A 93 -8.25 13.66 8.96
CA THR A 93 -7.47 13.74 10.21
C THR A 93 -6.53 12.53 10.34
N GLY A 94 -5.56 12.62 11.25
CA GLY A 94 -4.61 11.54 11.53
C GLY A 94 -3.54 11.35 10.45
N ASP A 95 -2.60 10.48 10.77
CA ASP A 95 -1.43 10.20 9.91
C ASP A 95 -1.78 9.27 8.75
N TYR A 96 -2.77 8.40 8.92
CA TYR A 96 -3.13 7.37 7.95
C TYR A 96 -4.52 7.60 7.35
N ALA A 97 -4.74 7.03 6.19
CA ALA A 97 -6.04 6.89 5.55
C ALA A 97 -6.03 5.64 4.68
N ALA A 98 -7.16 4.97 4.57
CA ALA A 98 -7.31 3.86 3.64
C ALA A 98 -8.34 4.20 2.56
N LEU A 99 -8.03 3.82 1.34
CA LEU A 99 -8.89 3.90 0.17
C LEU A 99 -9.20 2.47 -0.28
N VAL A 100 -10.44 2.02 -0.14
CA VAL A 100 -10.84 0.64 -0.39
C VAL A 100 -11.96 0.61 -1.43
N PRO A 101 -11.73 0.00 -2.61
CA PRO A 101 -12.79 -0.21 -3.58
C PRO A 101 -13.75 -1.30 -3.09
N PHE A 102 -15.05 -1.04 -3.16
CA PHE A 102 -16.07 -2.02 -2.84
C PHE A 102 -17.35 -1.75 -3.62
N ARG A 103 -18.00 -2.83 -4.07
CA ARG A 103 -19.32 -2.75 -4.69
C ARG A 103 -20.37 -3.35 -3.75
N PRO A 104 -21.22 -2.52 -3.10
CA PRO A 104 -22.28 -3.00 -2.21
C PRO A 104 -23.32 -3.85 -2.93
N LEU A 105 -24.12 -4.59 -2.15
CA LEU A 105 -25.25 -5.36 -2.66
C LEU A 105 -26.21 -4.44 -3.43
N ASN A 106 -26.75 -4.95 -4.51
CA ASN A 106 -27.68 -4.26 -5.42
C ASN A 106 -27.10 -3.05 -6.17
N GLU A 107 -25.86 -2.62 -5.88
CA GLU A 107 -25.22 -1.53 -6.60
C GLU A 107 -24.59 -2.01 -7.92
N THR A 108 -24.68 -1.16 -8.93
CA THR A 108 -24.00 -1.38 -10.23
C THR A 108 -22.63 -0.69 -10.29
N VAL A 109 -22.35 0.19 -9.32
CA VAL A 109 -21.16 1.03 -9.26
C VAL A 109 -20.25 0.56 -8.12
N THR A 110 -18.96 0.48 -8.39
CA THR A 110 -17.93 0.32 -7.35
C THR A 110 -17.62 1.68 -6.75
N TYR A 111 -17.73 1.79 -5.43
CA TYR A 111 -17.35 2.99 -4.69
C TYR A 111 -15.92 2.88 -4.18
N MET A 112 -15.22 4.01 -4.11
CA MET A 112 -14.03 4.15 -3.28
C MET A 112 -14.46 4.56 -1.87
N PHE A 113 -14.33 3.67 -0.91
CA PHE A 113 -14.56 3.93 0.51
C PHE A 113 -13.32 4.54 1.13
N ILE A 114 -13.48 5.63 1.89
CA ILE A 114 -12.41 6.47 2.42
C ILE A 114 -12.49 6.45 3.95
N ALA A 115 -11.62 5.67 4.59
CA ALA A 115 -11.43 5.65 6.04
C ALA A 115 -10.31 6.63 6.40
N SER A 116 -10.62 7.73 7.07
CA SER A 116 -9.66 8.83 7.22
C SER A 116 -10.01 9.80 8.36
N GLY A 117 -10.75 9.34 9.36
CA GLY A 117 -11.31 10.23 10.38
C GLY A 117 -12.55 11.00 9.90
N ASN A 118 -12.77 11.13 8.60
CA ASN A 118 -13.99 11.63 7.99
C ASN A 118 -14.50 10.58 6.99
N MET A 119 -15.37 9.70 7.47
CA MET A 119 -15.83 8.51 6.75
C MET A 119 -16.67 8.89 5.52
N LYS A 120 -16.14 8.66 4.32
CA LYS A 120 -16.77 9.01 3.03
C LYS A 120 -16.75 7.84 2.07
N LYS A 121 -17.60 7.92 1.06
CA LYS A 121 -17.50 7.10 -0.16
C LYS A 121 -17.66 7.99 -1.39
N HIS A 122 -16.95 7.67 -2.45
CA HIS A 122 -16.98 8.39 -3.72
C HIS A 122 -17.16 7.44 -4.90
N ALA A 123 -17.93 7.88 -5.88
CA ALA A 123 -18.09 7.26 -7.19
C ALA A 123 -18.36 8.35 -8.23
N SER A 124 -18.59 7.96 -9.50
CA SER A 124 -18.99 8.90 -10.55
C SER A 124 -20.27 9.69 -10.24
N THR A 125 -21.09 9.20 -9.32
CA THR A 125 -22.32 9.86 -8.84
C THR A 125 -22.06 10.94 -7.78
N GLY A 126 -20.82 11.09 -7.31
CA GLY A 126 -20.41 12.07 -6.30
C GLY A 126 -19.94 11.46 -4.98
N THR A 127 -19.73 12.32 -3.99
CA THR A 127 -19.26 11.93 -2.66
C THR A 127 -20.39 12.02 -1.64
N THR A 128 -20.52 10.98 -0.82
CA THR A 128 -21.49 10.93 0.29
C THR A 128 -20.82 10.43 1.57
N LYS A 129 -21.53 10.46 2.68
CA LYS A 129 -21.07 9.81 3.92
C LYS A 129 -20.98 8.30 3.72
N TRP A 130 -20.11 7.68 4.48
CA TRP A 130 -20.04 6.24 4.60
C TRP A 130 -21.04 5.77 5.66
N GLY A 131 -22.22 5.32 5.23
CA GLY A 131 -23.34 4.95 6.08
C GLY A 131 -24.35 6.10 6.31
N ILE A 132 -25.50 5.75 6.82
CA ILE A 132 -26.62 6.65 7.09
C ILE A 132 -26.90 6.67 8.60
N ALA A 133 -26.83 7.84 9.21
CA ALA A 133 -27.16 8.00 10.63
C ALA A 133 -28.65 7.81 10.87
N ALA A 134 -29.02 7.23 12.02
CA ALA A 134 -30.41 7.04 12.41
C ALA A 134 -31.14 8.38 12.65
N PRO A 135 -32.45 8.41 12.42
CA PRO A 135 -33.27 9.52 12.87
C PRO A 135 -33.24 9.66 14.40
N THR A 136 -33.14 10.88 14.90
CA THR A 136 -33.12 11.19 16.35
C THR A 136 -34.48 11.63 16.89
N ASP A 137 -35.36 12.07 16.00
CA ASP A 137 -36.65 12.61 16.36
C ASP A 137 -37.69 11.52 16.52
N THR A 138 -38.53 11.68 17.55
CA THR A 138 -39.64 10.76 17.84
C THR A 138 -40.83 11.06 16.92
N PRO A 139 -41.24 10.09 16.08
CA PRO A 139 -42.46 10.27 15.29
C PRO A 139 -43.70 10.33 16.19
N VAL A 140 -44.76 10.97 15.71
CA VAL A 140 -46.03 11.11 16.43
C VAL A 140 -47.14 10.44 15.62
N THR A 141 -47.97 9.66 16.31
CA THR A 141 -49.14 9.01 15.74
C THR A 141 -50.44 9.52 16.34
N ALA A 142 -51.49 9.59 15.53
CA ALA A 142 -52.85 9.99 15.96
C ALA A 142 -53.91 9.20 15.20
N ALA A 143 -55.13 9.13 15.74
CA ALA A 143 -56.29 8.60 15.05
C ALA A 143 -56.70 9.56 13.92
N GLY A 144 -56.82 9.01 12.70
CA GLY A 144 -57.27 9.76 11.52
C GLY A 144 -58.72 9.50 11.14
N ALA A 145 -59.00 9.65 9.84
CA ALA A 145 -60.31 9.40 9.27
C ALA A 145 -60.72 7.92 9.41
N ALA A 146 -61.97 7.61 9.07
CA ALA A 146 -62.48 6.22 9.01
C ALA A 146 -61.60 5.36 8.11
N GLY A 147 -61.26 4.15 8.57
CA GLY A 147 -60.35 3.23 7.89
C GLY A 147 -60.48 1.79 8.40
N SER A 148 -59.50 0.96 8.17
CA SER A 148 -59.55 -0.47 8.47
C SER A 148 -58.84 -0.88 9.77
N LEU A 149 -58.07 -0.01 10.41
CA LEU A 149 -57.25 -0.37 11.55
C LEU A 149 -58.03 -0.31 12.85
N THR A 150 -57.93 -1.36 13.66
CA THR A 150 -58.53 -1.43 15.01
C THR A 150 -57.55 -2.08 15.94
N GLY A 151 -57.25 -1.41 17.06
CA GLY A 151 -56.27 -1.85 18.06
C GLY A 151 -55.27 -0.76 18.41
N THR A 152 -54.21 -1.13 19.12
CA THR A 152 -53.17 -0.19 19.54
C THR A 152 -51.96 -0.32 18.65
N TYR A 153 -51.47 0.79 18.12
CA TYR A 153 -50.37 0.86 17.18
C TYR A 153 -49.29 1.85 17.61
N SER A 154 -48.04 1.53 17.26
CA SER A 154 -46.91 2.46 17.31
C SER A 154 -46.03 2.29 16.06
N ILE A 155 -45.20 3.29 15.77
CA ILE A 155 -44.30 3.27 14.62
C ILE A 155 -42.87 3.59 15.02
N ARG A 156 -41.96 3.19 14.13
CA ARG A 156 -40.61 3.71 13.98
C ARG A 156 -40.37 4.02 12.52
N TYR A 157 -39.41 4.85 12.22
CA TYR A 157 -38.99 5.09 10.84
C TYR A 157 -37.47 5.07 10.70
N THR A 158 -36.99 4.77 9.50
CA THR A 158 -35.60 4.75 9.12
C THR A 158 -35.36 5.72 7.96
N TYR A 159 -34.11 6.11 7.74
CA TYR A 159 -33.67 6.76 6.52
C TYR A 159 -33.12 5.75 5.55
N ALA A 160 -33.50 5.82 4.26
CA ALA A 160 -33.04 4.89 3.25
C ALA A 160 -32.57 5.60 1.97
N ARG A 161 -31.54 5.03 1.38
CA ARG A 161 -31.18 5.28 0.00
C ARG A 161 -31.81 4.19 -0.87
N MET A 162 -32.72 4.60 -1.74
CA MET A 162 -33.45 3.70 -2.63
C MET A 162 -33.22 4.07 -4.10
N VAL A 163 -33.19 3.06 -4.96
CA VAL A 163 -33.23 3.19 -6.42
C VAL A 163 -34.46 2.42 -6.93
N GLY A 164 -35.47 3.16 -7.37
CA GLY A 164 -36.79 2.56 -7.60
C GLY A 164 -37.35 1.99 -6.29
N ALA A 165 -37.75 0.71 -6.32
CA ALA A 165 -38.24 0.00 -5.14
C ALA A 165 -37.14 -0.74 -4.33
N VAL A 166 -35.91 -0.71 -4.78
CA VAL A 166 -34.81 -1.44 -4.15
C VAL A 166 -34.11 -0.58 -3.11
N VAL A 167 -33.96 -1.11 -1.89
CA VAL A 167 -33.18 -0.49 -0.83
C VAL A 167 -31.71 -0.79 -1.05
N MET A 168 -30.90 0.26 -1.16
CA MET A 168 -29.45 0.19 -1.33
C MET A 168 -28.71 0.31 0.00
N ALA A 169 -29.21 1.14 0.91
CA ALA A 169 -28.72 1.31 2.27
C ALA A 169 -29.84 1.83 3.16
N GLU A 170 -29.84 1.43 4.41
CA GLU A 170 -30.85 1.83 5.40
C GLU A 170 -30.19 2.08 6.76
N SER A 171 -30.66 3.08 7.49
CA SER A 171 -30.19 3.41 8.82
C SER A 171 -30.85 2.54 9.90
N ASN A 172 -30.34 2.62 11.12
CA ASN A 172 -31.07 2.22 12.31
C ASN A 172 -32.36 3.06 12.48
N PRO A 173 -33.37 2.55 13.22
CA PRO A 173 -34.65 3.24 13.38
C PRO A 173 -34.60 4.43 14.33
N SER A 174 -35.59 5.30 14.19
CA SER A 174 -35.95 6.37 15.13
C SER A 174 -36.32 5.83 16.52
N PRO A 175 -36.41 6.69 17.53
CA PRO A 175 -37.18 6.40 18.75
C PRO A 175 -38.61 5.96 18.41
N VAL A 176 -39.25 5.26 19.35
CA VAL A 176 -40.62 4.76 19.18
C VAL A 176 -41.61 5.91 19.32
N SER A 177 -42.65 5.94 18.48
CA SER A 177 -43.78 6.90 18.62
C SER A 177 -44.58 6.67 19.90
N ASN A 178 -45.50 7.57 20.20
CA ASN A 178 -46.59 7.31 21.11
C ASN A 178 -47.45 6.11 20.63
N ASN A 179 -48.10 5.42 21.55
CA ASN A 179 -49.14 4.45 21.25
C ASN A 179 -50.46 5.14 20.91
N THR A 180 -51.10 4.70 19.81
CA THR A 180 -52.41 5.24 19.39
C THR A 180 -53.40 4.10 19.31
N VAL A 181 -54.57 4.26 19.95
CA VAL A 181 -55.68 3.31 19.89
C VAL A 181 -56.63 3.76 18.77
N LEU A 182 -56.91 2.82 17.86
CA LEU A 182 -57.79 3.02 16.70
C LEU A 182 -59.03 2.15 16.81
N ALA A 183 -60.15 2.66 16.30
CA ALA A 183 -61.42 1.94 16.17
C ALA A 183 -61.95 2.13 14.73
N ALA A 184 -61.60 1.27 13.81
CA ALA A 184 -61.90 1.36 12.39
C ALA A 184 -61.43 2.71 11.77
N GLN A 185 -60.15 3.08 12.00
CA GLN A 185 -59.56 4.35 11.58
C GLN A 185 -58.25 4.16 10.84
N VAL A 186 -57.80 5.20 10.18
CA VAL A 186 -56.45 5.34 9.62
C VAL A 186 -55.49 5.82 10.72
N LEU A 187 -54.27 5.32 10.73
CA LEU A 187 -53.21 5.85 11.59
C LEU A 187 -52.51 7.03 10.90
N THR A 188 -52.68 8.24 11.43
CA THR A 188 -52.00 9.43 10.92
C THR A 188 -50.59 9.52 11.53
N LEU A 189 -49.62 9.83 10.67
CA LEU A 189 -48.20 9.93 11.00
C LEU A 189 -47.76 11.38 10.86
N THR A 190 -47.08 11.90 11.87
CA THR A 190 -46.48 13.25 11.84
C THR A 190 -45.10 13.23 12.47
N ASN A 191 -44.37 14.34 12.35
CA ASN A 191 -43.01 14.47 12.82
C ASN A 191 -42.04 13.43 12.23
N LEU A 192 -42.24 13.08 10.95
CA LEU A 192 -41.29 12.32 10.17
C LEU A 192 -40.23 13.31 9.66
N VAL A 193 -39.19 13.57 10.48
CA VAL A 193 -38.19 14.62 10.17
C VAL A 193 -37.37 14.19 8.94
N ALA A 194 -37.20 15.11 8.00
CA ALA A 194 -36.43 14.88 6.81
C ALA A 194 -34.92 14.77 7.12
N SER A 195 -34.24 13.83 6.49
CA SER A 195 -32.79 13.76 6.56
C SER A 195 -32.12 14.87 5.73
N THR A 196 -31.07 15.48 6.27
CA THR A 196 -30.20 16.43 5.54
C THR A 196 -29.07 15.72 4.79
N ASP A 197 -28.93 14.41 4.95
CA ASP A 197 -27.92 13.64 4.22
C ASP A 197 -28.36 13.47 2.76
N ALA A 198 -27.57 14.00 1.83
CA ALA A 198 -27.90 14.03 0.41
C ALA A 198 -28.11 12.63 -0.24
N GLN A 199 -27.60 11.56 0.40
CA GLN A 199 -27.82 10.21 -0.10
C GLN A 199 -29.20 9.63 0.25
N VAL A 200 -29.89 10.21 1.24
CA VAL A 200 -31.19 9.72 1.69
C VAL A 200 -32.28 10.15 0.72
N THR A 201 -32.95 9.19 0.14
CA THR A 201 -34.04 9.42 -0.83
C THR A 201 -35.42 9.24 -0.21
N HIS A 202 -35.55 8.35 0.77
CA HIS A 202 -36.83 7.96 1.38
C HIS A 202 -36.72 7.83 2.90
N VAL A 203 -37.87 8.00 3.53
CA VAL A 203 -38.17 7.58 4.91
C VAL A 203 -38.97 6.28 4.80
N ARG A 204 -38.51 5.20 5.43
CA ARG A 204 -39.25 3.94 5.51
C ARG A 204 -39.94 3.85 6.87
N VAL A 205 -41.23 3.62 6.85
CA VAL A 205 -42.07 3.52 8.06
C VAL A 205 -42.32 2.07 8.40
N TYR A 206 -42.15 1.75 9.65
CA TYR A 206 -42.41 0.42 10.22
C TYR A 206 -43.42 0.56 11.33
N ARG A 207 -44.44 -0.29 11.31
CA ARG A 207 -45.57 -0.26 12.22
C ARG A 207 -45.72 -1.61 12.94
N THR A 208 -46.23 -1.58 14.18
CA THR A 208 -46.69 -2.78 14.87
C THR A 208 -48.00 -3.30 14.25
N THR A 209 -48.29 -4.58 14.42
CA THR A 209 -49.66 -5.09 14.32
C THR A 209 -50.47 -4.63 15.53
N ALA A 210 -51.80 -4.83 15.54
CA ALA A 210 -52.67 -4.44 16.65
C ALA A 210 -52.23 -5.10 17.96
N GLY A 211 -51.72 -4.25 18.90
CA GLY A 211 -51.16 -4.72 20.16
C GLY A 211 -49.86 -5.48 20.07
N GLY A 212 -49.23 -5.55 18.89
CA GLY A 212 -47.95 -6.24 18.66
C GLY A 212 -46.74 -5.50 19.19
N ALA A 213 -45.61 -6.21 19.31
CA ALA A 213 -44.33 -5.65 19.77
C ALA A 213 -43.32 -5.53 18.64
N SER A 214 -43.46 -6.27 17.53
CA SER A 214 -42.56 -6.27 16.39
C SER A 214 -42.97 -5.20 15.37
N TYR A 215 -41.98 -4.49 14.83
CA TYR A 215 -42.19 -3.47 13.80
C TYR A 215 -41.98 -4.10 12.42
N LEU A 216 -43.00 -4.00 11.57
CA LEU A 216 -43.02 -4.55 10.22
C LEU A 216 -43.12 -3.42 9.20
N PHE A 217 -42.53 -3.59 8.04
CA PHE A 217 -42.56 -2.58 6.98
C PHE A 217 -43.97 -2.28 6.52
N ASP A 218 -44.30 -0.98 6.55
CA ASP A 218 -45.60 -0.46 6.16
C ASP A 218 -45.53 0.28 4.81
N GLN A 219 -44.64 1.31 4.71
CA GLN A 219 -44.55 2.13 3.50
C GLN A 219 -43.24 2.90 3.42
N SER A 220 -42.91 3.33 2.19
CA SER A 220 -41.85 4.29 1.91
C SER A 220 -42.41 5.65 1.55
N ILE A 221 -41.85 6.70 2.12
CA ILE A 221 -42.25 8.10 1.91
C ILE A 221 -41.03 8.84 1.38
N VAL A 222 -41.18 9.71 0.38
CA VAL A 222 -40.07 10.50 -0.16
C VAL A 222 -39.48 11.40 0.93
N ASN A 223 -38.16 11.46 1.05
CA ASN A 223 -37.47 12.31 1.99
C ASN A 223 -37.85 13.80 1.78
N GLY A 224 -38.18 14.48 2.84
CA GLY A 224 -38.75 15.86 2.80
C GLY A 224 -40.24 15.89 3.09
N THR A 225 -40.96 14.78 2.98
CA THR A 225 -42.35 14.66 3.39
C THR A 225 -42.42 14.29 4.88
N THR A 226 -42.96 15.15 5.70
CA THR A 226 -42.95 15.06 7.18
C THR A 226 -44.18 14.40 7.77
N THR A 227 -45.15 14.05 6.96
CA THR A 227 -46.44 13.45 7.35
C THR A 227 -46.78 12.27 6.46
N GLY A 228 -47.64 11.37 6.94
CA GLY A 228 -48.14 10.23 6.18
C GLY A 228 -49.39 9.63 6.82
N SER A 229 -49.89 8.57 6.24
CA SER A 229 -51.02 7.79 6.77
C SER A 229 -50.80 6.31 6.53
N SER A 230 -50.89 5.49 7.55
CA SER A 230 -50.91 4.04 7.42
C SER A 230 -52.35 3.56 7.31
N THR A 231 -52.61 2.87 6.20
CA THR A 231 -53.93 2.33 5.85
C THR A 231 -53.94 0.83 5.62
N GLN A 232 -52.74 0.22 5.55
CA GLN A 232 -52.58 -1.19 5.30
C GLN A 232 -53.12 -2.05 6.45
N VAL A 233 -53.78 -3.15 6.13
CA VAL A 233 -54.16 -4.15 7.14
C VAL A 233 -52.92 -4.88 7.67
N ASP A 234 -52.97 -5.37 8.91
CA ASP A 234 -51.81 -5.99 9.56
C ASP A 234 -51.19 -7.17 8.80
N THR A 235 -52.00 -7.92 8.05
CA THR A 235 -51.57 -9.05 7.23
C THR A 235 -50.81 -8.65 5.96
N ALA A 236 -50.87 -7.38 5.57
CA ALA A 236 -50.13 -6.84 4.42
C ALA A 236 -48.75 -6.26 4.78
N LEU A 237 -48.44 -6.17 6.06
CA LEU A 237 -47.09 -5.76 6.51
C LEU A 237 -46.07 -6.85 6.16
N THR A 238 -44.88 -6.46 5.79
CA THR A 238 -43.86 -7.37 5.26
C THR A 238 -42.61 -7.44 6.19
N ASP A 239 -41.51 -6.96 5.77
CA ASP A 239 -40.16 -7.15 6.37
C ASP A 239 -40.08 -6.68 7.82
N LEU A 240 -39.40 -7.45 8.65
CA LEU A 240 -39.07 -7.05 10.02
C LEU A 240 -38.06 -5.90 10.01
N LEU A 241 -38.27 -4.92 10.89
CA LEU A 241 -37.34 -3.82 11.11
C LEU A 241 -36.00 -4.32 11.63
N GLU A 242 -34.93 -4.02 10.91
CA GLU A 242 -33.56 -4.21 11.39
C GLU A 242 -33.13 -3.08 12.32
N THR A 243 -32.33 -3.40 13.33
CA THR A 243 -31.90 -2.45 14.38
C THR A 243 -30.38 -2.42 14.57
N ASP A 244 -29.65 -2.99 13.63
CA ASP A 244 -28.19 -3.19 13.65
C ASP A 244 -27.51 -2.65 12.37
N ASN A 245 -28.10 -1.60 11.78
CA ASN A 245 -27.56 -0.88 10.63
C ASN A 245 -26.78 0.40 11.07
N ASP A 246 -25.94 0.28 12.07
CA ASP A 246 -25.13 1.41 12.52
C ASP A 246 -24.17 1.86 11.43
N PRO A 247 -23.96 3.16 11.22
CA PRO A 247 -22.89 3.64 10.36
C PRO A 247 -21.53 3.25 10.94
N PRO A 248 -20.47 3.10 10.10
CA PRO A 248 -19.17 2.72 10.60
C PRO A 248 -18.62 3.72 11.62
N PRO A 249 -17.89 3.26 12.64
CA PRO A 249 -17.17 4.14 13.56
C PRO A 249 -16.11 4.94 12.82
N VAL A 250 -15.65 6.02 13.44
CA VAL A 250 -14.58 6.86 12.88
C VAL A 250 -13.24 6.14 12.98
N THR A 251 -12.71 5.73 11.84
CA THR A 251 -11.47 4.94 11.72
C THR A 251 -10.54 5.53 10.67
N HIS A 252 -9.25 5.10 10.68
CA HIS A 252 -8.24 5.58 9.74
C HIS A 252 -7.67 4.46 8.86
N TRP A 253 -8.09 3.20 9.07
CA TRP A 253 -7.71 2.07 8.26
C TRP A 253 -8.90 1.17 7.96
N ALA A 254 -8.96 0.66 6.73
CA ALA A 254 -9.97 -0.30 6.30
C ALA A 254 -9.42 -1.23 5.23
N TRP A 255 -9.99 -2.43 5.13
CA TRP A 255 -9.72 -3.41 4.07
C TRP A 255 -10.94 -4.27 3.84
N GLU A 256 -11.01 -4.90 2.68
CA GLU A 256 -12.04 -5.87 2.34
C GLU A 256 -11.57 -7.28 2.68
N HIS A 257 -12.46 -8.08 3.28
CA HIS A 257 -12.28 -9.52 3.45
C HIS A 257 -13.65 -10.22 3.51
N THR A 258 -13.81 -11.30 2.72
CA THR A 258 -15.04 -12.10 2.66
C THR A 258 -16.31 -11.26 2.48
N GLU A 259 -16.29 -10.37 1.49
CA GLU A 259 -17.38 -9.44 1.11
C GLU A 259 -17.85 -8.55 2.29
N ARG A 260 -16.98 -8.29 3.24
CA ARG A 260 -17.17 -7.34 4.35
C ARG A 260 -16.09 -6.29 4.35
N MET A 261 -16.43 -5.14 4.87
CA MET A 261 -15.46 -4.09 5.19
C MET A 261 -15.01 -4.28 6.64
N PHE A 262 -13.71 -4.47 6.83
CA PHE A 262 -13.06 -4.45 8.13
C PHE A 262 -12.42 -3.09 8.36
N LEU A 263 -12.51 -2.57 9.60
CA LEU A 263 -12.05 -1.23 9.95
C LEU A 263 -11.28 -1.26 11.26
N THR A 264 -10.26 -0.43 11.37
CA THR A 264 -9.44 -0.29 12.58
C THR A 264 -8.83 1.09 12.69
N GLN A 265 -7.96 1.30 13.69
CA GLN A 265 -7.45 2.62 14.07
C GLN A 265 -8.57 3.56 14.51
N ASP A 266 -9.52 3.02 15.27
CA ASP A 266 -10.44 3.79 16.10
C ASP A 266 -9.66 4.42 17.27
N LEU A 267 -9.70 5.75 17.38
CA LEU A 267 -8.94 6.46 18.41
C LEU A 267 -9.43 6.18 19.83
N ASN A 268 -10.70 5.78 19.99
CA ASN A 268 -11.28 5.44 21.30
C ASN A 268 -10.97 3.99 21.69
N ASN A 269 -10.89 3.11 20.69
CA ASN A 269 -10.67 1.67 20.87
C ASN A 269 -9.54 1.19 19.95
N PRO A 270 -8.28 1.55 20.23
CA PRO A 270 -7.17 1.35 19.30
C PRO A 270 -6.82 -0.12 19.02
N HIS A 271 -7.34 -1.04 19.81
CA HIS A 271 -7.17 -2.50 19.67
C HIS A 271 -8.38 -3.19 19.05
N TYR A 272 -9.41 -2.45 18.63
CA TYR A 272 -10.59 -3.02 18.00
C TYR A 272 -10.43 -3.15 16.50
N VAL A 273 -10.97 -4.24 15.97
CA VAL A 273 -11.25 -4.44 14.54
C VAL A 273 -12.75 -4.57 14.40
N TRP A 274 -13.35 -3.58 13.78
CA TRP A 274 -14.77 -3.54 13.44
C TRP A 274 -15.01 -4.23 12.11
N PHE A 275 -16.20 -4.80 11.87
CA PHE A 275 -16.55 -5.37 10.58
C PHE A 275 -18.02 -5.12 10.22
N SER A 276 -18.27 -4.91 8.91
CA SER A 276 -19.60 -4.66 8.40
C SER A 276 -20.42 -5.95 8.25
N LYS A 277 -21.72 -5.80 8.02
CA LYS A 277 -22.54 -6.87 7.44
C LYS A 277 -21.99 -7.28 6.08
N ARG A 278 -22.23 -8.53 5.70
CA ARG A 278 -21.79 -9.06 4.41
C ARG A 278 -22.45 -8.31 3.25
N PHE A 279 -21.65 -7.90 2.25
CA PHE A 279 -22.05 -7.07 1.11
C PHE A 279 -22.61 -5.67 1.45
N LEU A 280 -22.71 -5.31 2.73
CA LEU A 280 -23.25 -4.02 3.20
C LEU A 280 -22.17 -3.23 3.98
N PRO A 281 -21.19 -2.65 3.29
CA PRO A 281 -20.08 -1.94 3.93
C PRO A 281 -20.53 -0.71 4.72
N GLU A 282 -21.76 -0.24 4.51
CA GLU A 282 -22.35 0.93 5.15
C GLU A 282 -23.04 0.60 6.49
N ALA A 283 -23.24 -0.69 6.79
CA ALA A 283 -23.85 -1.19 8.02
C ALA A 283 -22.80 -1.93 8.87
N VAL A 284 -22.37 -1.31 9.95
CA VAL A 284 -21.40 -1.85 10.91
C VAL A 284 -22.07 -1.93 12.28
N PRO A 285 -22.71 -3.07 12.61
CA PRO A 285 -23.40 -3.24 13.89
C PRO A 285 -22.47 -2.95 15.07
N ALA A 286 -22.98 -2.29 16.10
CA ALA A 286 -22.22 -1.92 17.29
C ALA A 286 -21.63 -3.14 18.05
N ALA A 287 -22.17 -4.33 17.81
CA ALA A 287 -21.66 -5.60 18.34
C ALA A 287 -20.61 -6.29 17.44
N ASN A 288 -20.43 -5.80 16.22
CA ASN A 288 -19.51 -6.40 15.24
C ASN A 288 -18.09 -5.85 15.42
N PHE A 289 -17.43 -6.25 16.48
CA PHE A 289 -16.02 -5.95 16.70
C PHE A 289 -15.27 -7.16 17.29
N LEU A 290 -13.97 -7.16 17.09
CA LEU A 290 -13.02 -8.11 17.67
C LEU A 290 -11.99 -7.33 18.48
N GLU A 291 -11.73 -7.79 19.70
CA GLU A 291 -10.62 -7.27 20.50
C GLU A 291 -9.33 -7.98 20.10
N ILE A 292 -8.34 -7.23 19.64
CA ILE A 292 -7.05 -7.74 19.19
C ILE A 292 -5.97 -7.37 20.22
N GLY A 293 -5.47 -8.38 20.92
CA GLY A 293 -4.43 -8.16 21.91
C GLY A 293 -4.88 -7.31 23.11
N ASN A 294 -4.35 -6.10 23.23
CA ASN A 294 -4.66 -5.20 24.34
C ASN A 294 -4.53 -3.72 23.91
N PRO A 295 -5.11 -2.76 24.66
CA PRO A 295 -5.12 -1.33 24.30
C PRO A 295 -3.74 -0.67 24.17
N ASN A 296 -2.68 -1.24 24.78
CA ASN A 296 -1.33 -0.69 24.72
C ASN A 296 -0.58 -1.08 23.44
N ASP A 297 -1.11 -2.05 22.68
CA ASP A 297 -0.58 -2.50 21.40
C ASP A 297 -1.62 -2.27 20.29
N PRO A 298 -1.74 -1.03 19.77
CA PRO A 298 -2.79 -0.66 18.83
C PRO A 298 -2.68 -1.44 17.53
N VAL A 299 -3.84 -1.74 16.95
CA VAL A 299 -3.93 -2.30 15.59
C VAL A 299 -3.52 -1.24 14.59
N MET A 300 -2.53 -1.55 13.78
CA MET A 300 -1.99 -0.65 12.76
C MET A 300 -2.64 -0.85 11.40
N ALA A 301 -2.93 -2.10 11.02
CA ALA A 301 -3.53 -2.41 9.72
C ALA A 301 -4.10 -3.82 9.69
N GLY A 302 -4.94 -4.06 8.70
CA GLY A 302 -5.36 -5.41 8.31
C GLY A 302 -5.20 -5.63 6.81
N VAL A 303 -5.18 -6.88 6.40
CA VAL A 303 -5.00 -7.32 5.02
C VAL A 303 -5.70 -8.65 4.77
N SER A 304 -6.24 -8.82 3.56
CA SER A 304 -6.79 -10.10 3.09
C SER A 304 -5.82 -10.76 2.12
N HIS A 305 -5.46 -12.01 2.36
CA HIS A 305 -4.56 -12.77 1.50
C HIS A 305 -4.91 -14.25 1.50
N ALA A 306 -5.19 -14.83 0.32
CA ALA A 306 -5.44 -16.27 0.12
C ALA A 306 -6.48 -16.86 1.10
N GLY A 307 -7.56 -16.12 1.36
CA GLY A 307 -8.61 -16.52 2.31
C GLY A 307 -8.28 -16.30 3.79
N ALA A 308 -7.08 -15.82 4.11
CA ALA A 308 -6.70 -15.44 5.47
C ALA A 308 -6.91 -13.93 5.68
N CYS A 309 -7.48 -13.55 6.82
CA CYS A 309 -7.56 -12.18 7.28
C CYS A 309 -6.43 -11.94 8.28
N GLY A 310 -5.41 -11.20 7.87
CA GLY A 310 -4.27 -10.84 8.72
C GLY A 310 -4.46 -9.48 9.37
N VAL A 311 -4.08 -9.35 10.63
CA VAL A 311 -4.12 -8.10 11.38
C VAL A 311 -2.76 -7.85 12.01
N PHE A 312 -2.22 -6.67 11.80
CA PHE A 312 -0.94 -6.24 12.37
C PHE A 312 -1.19 -5.25 13.49
N THR A 313 -0.63 -5.53 14.65
CA THR A 313 -0.47 -4.53 15.71
C THR A 313 0.91 -3.88 15.60
N ARG A 314 1.20 -2.95 16.50
CA ARG A 314 2.52 -2.33 16.59
C ARG A 314 3.63 -3.36 16.88
N ALA A 315 3.37 -4.36 17.74
CA ALA A 315 4.38 -5.28 18.24
C ALA A 315 4.22 -6.71 17.71
N THR A 316 3.02 -7.12 17.32
CA THR A 316 2.75 -8.50 16.88
C THR A 316 1.75 -8.53 15.72
N LYS A 317 1.25 -9.68 15.37
CA LYS A 317 0.21 -9.86 14.36
C LYS A 317 -0.69 -11.02 14.70
N TYR A 318 -1.89 -10.98 14.15
CA TYR A 318 -2.96 -11.96 14.35
C TYR A 318 -3.50 -12.42 13.00
N GLN A 319 -4.08 -13.61 13.00
CA GLN A 319 -4.95 -14.09 11.94
C GLN A 319 -6.38 -14.17 12.48
N ILE A 320 -7.33 -13.54 11.82
CA ILE A 320 -8.75 -13.76 12.08
C ILE A 320 -9.17 -14.97 11.25
N ILE A 321 -9.70 -15.97 11.91
CA ILE A 321 -10.28 -17.17 11.29
C ILE A 321 -11.80 -17.13 11.44
N GLY A 322 -12.51 -17.85 10.59
CA GLY A 322 -13.98 -17.85 10.52
C GLY A 322 -14.50 -17.24 9.25
N ASN A 323 -15.78 -17.48 8.94
CA ASN A 323 -16.40 -17.04 7.68
C ASN A 323 -17.69 -16.23 7.91
N ASP A 324 -18.18 -16.15 9.13
CA ASP A 324 -19.39 -15.43 9.49
C ASP A 324 -19.22 -14.58 10.74
N ASP A 325 -20.20 -13.74 11.01
CA ASP A 325 -20.17 -12.75 12.07
C ASP A 325 -20.03 -13.34 13.47
N SER A 326 -20.54 -14.56 13.67
CA SER A 326 -20.50 -15.28 14.94
C SER A 326 -19.24 -16.13 15.11
N GLY A 327 -18.52 -16.39 14.04
CA GLY A 327 -17.38 -17.32 13.99
C GLY A 327 -16.01 -16.67 13.86
N PHE A 328 -15.89 -15.35 13.77
CA PHE A 328 -14.61 -14.67 13.70
C PHE A 328 -13.85 -14.76 15.04
N VAL A 329 -12.65 -15.36 14.98
CA VAL A 329 -11.77 -15.51 16.14
C VAL A 329 -10.36 -15.04 15.78
N PRO A 330 -9.78 -14.07 16.52
CA PRO A 330 -8.39 -13.68 16.34
C PRO A 330 -7.44 -14.68 16.99
N ILE A 331 -6.44 -15.14 16.25
CA ILE A 331 -5.38 -16.02 16.73
C ILE A 331 -4.04 -15.30 16.58
N GLU A 332 -3.29 -15.16 17.68
CA GLU A 332 -1.95 -14.56 17.65
C GLU A 332 -0.99 -15.45 16.85
N SER A 333 -0.24 -14.84 15.93
CA SER A 333 0.80 -15.52 15.18
C SER A 333 1.98 -15.89 16.09
N SER A 334 2.58 -17.06 15.87
CA SER A 334 3.78 -17.50 16.58
C SER A 334 4.98 -16.58 16.38
N SER A 335 5.04 -15.88 15.25
CA SER A 335 6.07 -14.89 14.96
C SER A 335 5.63 -13.52 15.46
N ARG A 336 6.20 -13.09 16.59
CA ARG A 336 5.90 -11.80 17.25
C ARG A 336 6.60 -10.64 16.54
N ARG A 337 6.11 -10.28 15.37
CA ARG A 337 6.52 -9.08 14.62
C ARG A 337 5.30 -8.35 14.13
N GLY A 338 5.15 -7.12 14.58
CA GLY A 338 4.18 -6.16 14.09
C GLY A 338 4.80 -5.18 13.10
N THR A 339 4.09 -4.10 12.82
CA THR A 339 4.57 -3.00 11.99
C THR A 339 4.19 -1.65 12.56
N ILE A 340 5.05 -0.65 12.33
CA ILE A 340 4.75 0.77 12.56
C ILE A 340 4.55 1.52 11.24
N CYS A 341 4.62 0.79 10.12
CA CYS A 341 4.55 1.32 8.76
C CYS A 341 3.43 0.62 7.98
N PRO A 342 2.15 0.86 8.31
CA PRO A 342 1.03 0.12 7.71
C PRO A 342 0.97 0.21 6.17
N ASN A 343 1.40 1.33 5.58
CA ASN A 343 1.44 1.51 4.14
C ASN A 343 2.51 0.66 3.42
N THR A 344 3.33 -0.10 4.16
CA THR A 344 4.31 -1.04 3.60
C THR A 344 3.75 -2.45 3.43
N ILE A 345 2.56 -2.71 3.98
CA ILE A 345 1.90 -4.02 3.87
C ILE A 345 1.38 -4.20 2.45
N CYS A 346 1.83 -5.25 1.79
CA CYS A 346 1.44 -5.55 0.43
C CYS A 346 1.25 -7.05 0.21
N VAL A 347 0.18 -7.41 -0.49
CA VAL A 347 -0.11 -8.80 -0.88
C VAL A 347 0.74 -9.18 -2.09
N SER A 348 1.30 -10.37 -2.08
CA SER A 348 2.04 -10.96 -3.19
C SER A 348 1.77 -12.46 -3.32
N GLU A 349 2.20 -13.07 -4.41
CA GLU A 349 2.20 -14.52 -4.58
C GLU A 349 3.12 -15.26 -3.57
N TYR A 350 4.07 -14.52 -2.97
CA TYR A 350 5.02 -15.03 -1.96
C TYR A 350 4.55 -14.78 -0.51
N GLY A 351 3.30 -14.41 -0.32
CA GLY A 351 2.73 -14.03 0.97
C GLY A 351 2.53 -12.52 1.13
N VAL A 352 2.26 -12.08 2.34
CA VAL A 352 2.11 -10.67 2.70
C VAL A 352 3.47 -10.11 3.09
N VAL A 353 3.96 -9.15 2.32
CA VAL A 353 5.21 -8.43 2.62
C VAL A 353 4.92 -7.25 3.52
N PHE A 354 5.75 -7.03 4.52
CA PHE A 354 5.65 -5.91 5.45
C PHE A 354 7.01 -5.50 6.00
N VAL A 355 7.09 -4.27 6.49
CA VAL A 355 8.30 -3.73 7.11
C VAL A 355 8.13 -3.70 8.64
N ALA A 356 9.08 -4.31 9.34
CA ALA A 356 9.25 -4.22 10.78
C ALA A 356 10.55 -3.45 11.10
N ARG A 357 10.76 -3.10 12.37
CA ARG A 357 11.98 -2.34 12.78
C ARG A 357 13.29 -3.08 12.52
N ASP A 358 13.25 -4.41 12.43
CA ASP A 358 14.41 -5.29 12.25
C ASP A 358 14.53 -5.84 10.83
N GLY A 359 13.72 -5.36 9.89
CA GLY A 359 13.80 -5.77 8.48
C GLY A 359 12.51 -5.76 7.71
N VAL A 360 12.60 -6.25 6.47
CA VAL A 360 11.47 -6.57 5.59
C VAL A 360 11.21 -8.06 5.66
N PHE A 361 9.94 -8.43 5.82
CA PHE A 361 9.52 -9.82 5.98
C PHE A 361 8.37 -10.18 5.04
N SER A 362 8.27 -11.46 4.70
CA SER A 362 7.07 -12.06 4.11
C SER A 362 6.42 -13.01 5.11
N THR A 363 5.10 -12.97 5.25
CA THR A 363 4.31 -13.82 6.15
C THR A 363 3.11 -14.42 5.45
N THR A 364 2.73 -15.64 5.85
CA THR A 364 1.44 -16.28 5.51
C THR A 364 0.52 -16.35 6.74
N PHE A 365 0.91 -15.75 7.85
CA PHE A 365 0.30 -15.81 9.19
C PHE A 365 0.35 -17.20 9.86
N ALA A 366 0.37 -18.28 9.10
CA ALA A 366 0.35 -19.66 9.59
C ALA A 366 1.73 -20.22 9.93
N SER A 367 2.81 -19.54 9.54
CA SER A 367 4.19 -20.03 9.71
C SER A 367 5.13 -18.94 10.22
N ILE A 368 6.41 -19.29 10.40
CA ILE A 368 7.47 -18.33 10.72
C ILE A 368 7.69 -17.40 9.53
N ASP A 369 7.89 -16.12 9.81
CA ASP A 369 8.16 -15.12 8.77
C ASP A 369 9.48 -15.37 8.05
N THR A 370 9.48 -15.17 6.75
CA THR A 370 10.70 -15.17 5.94
C THR A 370 11.29 -13.78 5.89
N LYS A 371 12.53 -13.60 6.38
CA LYS A 371 13.24 -12.33 6.28
C LYS A 371 13.76 -12.13 4.86
N LEU A 372 13.39 -11.02 4.22
CA LEU A 372 13.81 -10.66 2.87
C LEU A 372 15.01 -9.71 2.86
N SER A 373 15.29 -9.06 4.00
CA SER A 373 16.27 -7.98 4.10
C SER A 373 17.62 -8.40 4.70
N ASP A 374 17.95 -9.68 4.72
CA ASP A 374 19.21 -10.15 5.30
C ASP A 374 20.43 -9.49 4.67
N ASN A 375 20.45 -9.32 3.35
CA ASN A 375 21.56 -8.71 2.62
C ASN A 375 21.70 -7.19 2.86
N ILE A 376 20.69 -6.54 3.41
CA ILE A 376 20.68 -5.09 3.68
C ILE A 376 20.43 -4.77 5.16
N GLU A 377 20.65 -5.72 6.05
CA GLU A 377 20.35 -5.59 7.49
C GLU A 377 21.00 -4.36 8.14
N GLY A 378 22.20 -3.96 7.69
CA GLY A 378 22.92 -2.82 8.25
C GLY A 378 22.13 -1.51 8.30
N ILE A 379 21.31 -1.22 7.29
CA ILE A 379 20.52 0.02 7.27
C ILE A 379 19.36 0.00 8.28
N PHE A 380 18.89 -1.17 8.73
CA PHE A 380 17.84 -1.31 9.74
C PHE A 380 18.37 -1.15 11.17
N ILE A 381 19.65 -1.43 11.41
CA ILE A 381 20.28 -1.37 12.74
C ILE A 381 21.05 -0.06 12.99
N SER A 382 20.63 1.02 12.35
CA SER A 382 21.18 2.39 12.53
C SER A 382 22.67 2.53 12.21
N GLN A 383 23.16 1.79 11.22
CA GLN A 383 24.55 1.87 10.74
C GLN A 383 24.63 2.44 9.33
N THR A 384 25.61 3.29 9.08
CA THR A 384 26.01 3.65 7.71
C THR A 384 26.90 2.54 7.15
N VAL A 385 26.48 1.93 6.05
CA VAL A 385 27.17 0.80 5.42
C VAL A 385 27.40 1.08 3.95
N ASN A 386 28.65 1.02 3.48
CA ASN A 386 29.04 1.21 2.07
C ASN A 386 28.43 2.46 1.41
N GLY A 387 28.29 3.55 2.19
CA GLY A 387 27.73 4.82 1.73
C GLY A 387 26.20 4.94 1.87
N TYR A 388 25.49 3.87 2.27
CA TYR A 388 24.07 3.97 2.59
C TYR A 388 23.85 4.44 4.03
N ALA A 389 23.09 5.50 4.19
CA ALA A 389 22.64 5.95 5.49
C ALA A 389 21.57 5.00 6.07
N PRO A 390 21.46 4.88 7.40
CA PRO A 390 20.43 4.07 8.03
C PRO A 390 19.04 4.63 7.78
N ILE A 391 18.03 3.77 7.95
CA ILE A 391 16.62 4.17 7.90
C ILE A 391 16.31 5.15 9.03
N ASN A 392 15.67 6.28 8.69
CA ASN A 392 15.15 7.22 9.67
C ASN A 392 13.71 6.84 10.06
N TRP A 393 13.57 6.21 11.20
CA TRP A 393 12.27 5.75 11.71
C TRP A 393 11.34 6.87 12.18
N ASP A 394 11.79 8.11 12.31
CA ASP A 394 10.92 9.25 12.59
C ASP A 394 10.01 9.57 11.40
N GLY A 395 10.43 9.16 10.18
CA GLY A 395 9.62 9.21 8.97
C GLY A 395 8.73 7.98 8.73
N ALA A 396 8.65 7.02 9.64
CA ALA A 396 8.00 5.71 9.41
C ALA A 396 6.56 5.78 8.88
N LYS A 397 5.82 6.80 9.25
CA LYS A 397 4.45 7.03 8.78
C LYS A 397 4.34 7.36 7.29
N THR A 398 5.44 7.76 6.65
CA THR A 398 5.52 8.09 5.23
C THR A 398 6.13 6.97 4.39
N PHE A 399 6.47 5.82 5.00
CA PHE A 399 7.01 4.67 4.28
C PHE A 399 5.90 3.97 3.51
N PHE A 400 6.21 3.57 2.28
CA PHE A 400 5.30 2.84 1.42
C PHE A 400 5.96 1.59 0.85
N GLY A 401 5.13 0.56 0.63
CA GLY A 401 5.55 -0.65 -0.05
C GLY A 401 4.54 -1.09 -1.11
N GLN A 402 5.02 -1.56 -2.25
CA GLN A 402 4.19 -2.11 -3.31
C GLN A 402 4.89 -3.25 -4.02
N VAL A 403 4.21 -4.38 -4.15
CA VAL A 403 4.67 -5.48 -5.02
C VAL A 403 4.16 -5.25 -6.43
N TRP A 404 5.04 -5.41 -7.42
CA TRP A 404 4.71 -5.36 -8.83
C TRP A 404 5.69 -6.20 -9.64
N LYS A 405 5.18 -7.09 -10.48
CA LYS A 405 5.97 -7.96 -11.37
C LYS A 405 7.13 -8.66 -10.67
N GLY A 406 6.85 -9.38 -9.57
CA GLY A 406 7.87 -10.14 -8.84
C GLY A 406 8.95 -9.29 -8.16
N ARG A 407 8.66 -8.00 -7.92
CA ARG A 407 9.53 -7.09 -7.16
C ARG A 407 8.73 -6.37 -6.08
N TYR A 408 9.34 -6.18 -4.91
CA TYR A 408 8.81 -5.34 -3.85
C TYR A 408 9.56 -4.01 -3.82
N PHE A 409 8.85 -2.91 -4.01
CA PHE A 409 9.36 -1.55 -3.94
C PHE A 409 9.08 -1.00 -2.55
N PHE A 410 10.11 -0.56 -1.85
CA PHE A 410 10.04 -0.01 -0.50
C PHE A 410 10.61 1.41 -0.48
N SER A 411 9.73 2.40 -0.34
CA SER A 411 10.10 3.80 -0.20
C SER A 411 10.28 4.16 1.27
N TYR A 412 11.43 4.76 1.62
CA TYR A 412 11.78 5.10 2.99
C TYR A 412 12.62 6.37 3.09
N CYS A 413 12.72 6.93 4.30
CA CYS A 413 13.58 8.06 4.64
C CYS A 413 14.94 7.58 5.08
N SER A 414 16.02 8.12 4.51
CA SER A 414 17.40 7.78 4.87
C SER A 414 18.06 8.87 5.72
N GLY A 415 18.92 8.47 6.65
CA GLY A 415 19.73 9.38 7.46
C GLY A 415 18.91 10.37 8.29
N GLY A 416 19.05 11.66 8.03
CA GLY A 416 18.29 12.72 8.70
C GLY A 416 17.00 13.16 7.98
N ASN A 417 16.66 12.54 6.84
CA ASN A 417 15.49 12.92 6.05
C ASN A 417 14.21 12.44 6.73
N THR A 418 13.15 13.26 6.69
CA THR A 418 11.81 12.93 7.18
C THR A 418 10.79 12.73 6.05
N THR A 419 11.21 12.98 4.80
CA THR A 419 10.49 12.66 3.58
C THR A 419 11.24 11.56 2.85
N PRO A 420 10.56 10.54 2.28
CA PRO A 420 11.21 9.45 1.56
C PRO A 420 12.08 9.95 0.42
N ASP A 421 13.30 9.46 0.35
CA ASP A 421 14.34 9.84 -0.62
C ASP A 421 14.97 8.65 -1.33
N ILE A 422 14.72 7.44 -0.86
CA ILE A 422 15.23 6.19 -1.42
C ILE A 422 14.08 5.20 -1.65
N VAL A 423 14.14 4.48 -2.76
CA VAL A 423 13.33 3.28 -3.01
C VAL A 423 14.25 2.06 -3.08
N ALA A 424 14.16 1.18 -2.09
CA ALA A 424 14.78 -0.13 -2.13
C ALA A 424 13.89 -1.10 -2.91
N VAL A 425 14.47 -1.86 -3.82
CA VAL A 425 13.74 -2.80 -4.70
C VAL A 425 14.25 -4.21 -4.48
N TYR A 426 13.39 -5.07 -3.94
CA TYR A 426 13.68 -6.49 -3.78
C TYR A 426 13.19 -7.28 -4.99
N ASN A 427 14.04 -8.06 -5.58
CA ASN A 427 13.70 -8.99 -6.66
C ASN A 427 13.50 -10.39 -6.07
N PHE A 428 12.28 -10.91 -6.11
CA PHE A 428 11.97 -12.23 -5.55
C PHE A 428 12.68 -13.37 -6.28
N MET A 429 12.89 -13.25 -7.58
CA MET A 429 13.59 -14.28 -8.39
C MET A 429 15.08 -14.37 -8.02
N LEU A 430 15.73 -13.22 -7.85
CA LEU A 430 17.17 -13.16 -7.52
C LEU A 430 17.43 -13.21 -6.01
N SER A 431 16.40 -12.96 -5.19
CA SER A 431 16.50 -12.83 -3.72
C SER A 431 17.49 -11.74 -3.28
N HIS A 432 17.60 -10.66 -4.06
CA HIS A 432 18.53 -9.56 -3.80
C HIS A 432 17.87 -8.18 -3.95
N TRP A 433 18.54 -7.20 -3.38
CA TRP A 433 18.11 -5.80 -3.36
C TRP A 433 18.87 -4.95 -4.35
N SER A 434 18.21 -3.91 -4.86
CA SER A 434 18.77 -2.75 -5.53
C SER A 434 18.23 -1.47 -4.89
N PHE A 435 18.89 -0.34 -5.08
CA PHE A 435 18.48 0.95 -4.53
C PHE A 435 18.32 1.99 -5.63
N TYR A 436 17.20 2.71 -5.60
CA TYR A 436 16.91 3.82 -6.49
C TYR A 436 16.91 5.12 -5.70
N GLY A 437 17.74 6.09 -6.10
CA GLY A 437 17.80 7.43 -5.54
C GLY A 437 16.66 8.29 -6.09
N ILE A 438 15.43 7.99 -5.72
CA ILE A 438 14.24 8.71 -6.14
C ILE A 438 13.34 9.01 -4.94
N ALA A 439 12.81 10.22 -4.89
CA ALA A 439 11.91 10.67 -3.83
C ALA A 439 10.46 10.31 -4.17
N ILE A 440 9.95 9.25 -3.54
CA ILE A 440 8.59 8.72 -3.73
C ILE A 440 7.87 8.74 -2.38
N THR A 441 6.75 9.42 -2.30
CA THR A 441 6.00 9.63 -1.05
C THR A 441 4.78 8.71 -0.92
N ALA A 442 4.39 8.01 -1.98
CA ALA A 442 3.33 7.02 -2.00
C ALA A 442 3.53 6.03 -3.16
N LEU A 443 3.07 4.81 -3.02
CA LEU A 443 3.13 3.77 -4.05
C LEU A 443 1.79 3.07 -4.18
N ALA A 444 1.40 2.72 -5.39
CA ALA A 444 0.25 1.88 -5.68
C ALA A 444 0.41 1.11 -6.99
N TRP A 445 -0.34 0.03 -7.12
CA TRP A 445 -0.52 -0.68 -8.37
C TRP A 445 -1.81 -0.20 -9.05
N GLU A 446 -1.72 0.15 -10.33
CA GLU A 446 -2.83 0.46 -11.22
C GLU A 446 -3.11 -0.79 -12.07
N ASP A 447 -4.17 -1.52 -11.72
CA ASP A 447 -4.51 -2.81 -12.32
C ASP A 447 -4.85 -2.67 -13.81
N GLU A 448 -5.64 -1.68 -14.17
CA GLU A 448 -6.15 -1.47 -15.52
C GLU A 448 -5.03 -1.31 -16.57
N ASN A 449 -3.92 -0.70 -16.19
CA ASN A 449 -2.77 -0.47 -17.06
C ASN A 449 -1.55 -1.33 -16.71
N ASP A 450 -1.69 -2.26 -15.76
CA ASP A 450 -0.60 -3.05 -15.18
C ASP A 450 0.65 -2.20 -14.91
N ALA A 451 0.45 -1.11 -14.18
CA ALA A 451 1.47 -0.11 -13.92
C ALA A 451 1.70 0.10 -12.42
N ILE A 452 2.95 0.33 -12.05
CA ILE A 452 3.27 0.88 -10.73
C ILE A 452 3.22 2.41 -10.81
N ILE A 453 2.37 3.01 -9.99
CA ILE A 453 2.20 4.45 -9.89
C ILE A 453 2.70 4.96 -8.54
N ALA A 454 3.15 6.18 -8.51
CA ALA A 454 3.74 6.77 -7.32
C ALA A 454 3.34 8.23 -7.14
N GLY A 455 3.28 8.66 -5.88
CA GLY A 455 3.12 10.06 -5.50
C GLY A 455 4.47 10.73 -5.25
N GLN A 456 4.55 12.02 -5.56
CA GLN A 456 5.73 12.86 -5.31
C GLN A 456 5.42 13.98 -4.31
N SER A 457 6.48 14.66 -3.85
CA SER A 457 6.37 15.73 -2.86
C SER A 457 5.68 17.00 -3.37
N ASP A 458 5.54 17.18 -4.67
CA ASP A 458 4.80 18.26 -5.30
C ASP A 458 3.30 17.95 -5.52
N GLY A 459 2.87 16.76 -5.09
CA GLY A 459 1.49 16.28 -5.25
C GLY A 459 1.24 15.56 -6.58
N SER A 460 2.21 15.48 -7.47
CA SER A 460 2.05 14.79 -8.74
C SER A 460 1.94 13.27 -8.58
N ILE A 461 1.28 12.63 -9.55
CA ILE A 461 1.24 11.19 -9.71
C ILE A 461 2.05 10.84 -10.95
N ILE A 462 3.02 9.95 -10.79
CA ILE A 462 3.90 9.47 -11.86
C ILE A 462 3.72 7.97 -12.08
N LYS A 463 4.06 7.52 -13.27
CA LYS A 463 4.25 6.11 -13.61
C LYS A 463 5.73 5.79 -13.48
N LEU A 464 6.08 4.80 -12.66
CA LEU A 464 7.43 4.26 -12.56
C LEU A 464 7.68 3.19 -13.62
N GLU A 465 8.94 2.78 -13.74
CA GLU A 465 9.37 1.69 -14.61
C GLU A 465 8.97 1.89 -16.09
N THR A 466 9.04 3.13 -16.58
CA THR A 466 8.66 3.49 -17.95
C THR A 466 9.71 4.39 -18.60
N GLY A 467 10.04 4.10 -19.87
CA GLY A 467 11.05 4.86 -20.60
C GLY A 467 12.46 4.72 -20.01
N THR A 468 13.32 5.68 -20.36
CA THR A 468 14.75 5.69 -20.02
C THR A 468 15.19 6.98 -19.32
N THR A 469 14.24 7.87 -19.01
CA THR A 469 14.49 9.17 -18.37
C THR A 469 13.52 9.42 -17.22
N ASP A 470 13.90 10.25 -16.29
CA ASP A 470 13.05 10.72 -15.19
C ASP A 470 12.35 12.01 -15.62
N GLN A 471 11.15 11.88 -16.20
CA GLN A 471 10.40 13.04 -16.72
C GLN A 471 11.27 13.94 -17.62
N SER A 472 12.04 13.35 -18.55
CA SER A 472 13.03 13.97 -19.44
C SER A 472 14.41 14.24 -18.80
N ALA A 473 14.59 14.11 -17.50
CA ALA A 473 15.91 14.21 -16.86
C ALA A 473 16.73 12.92 -17.07
N SER A 474 18.05 13.07 -17.13
CA SER A 474 18.99 11.95 -17.21
C SER A 474 18.98 11.13 -15.92
N ILE A 475 19.18 9.81 -16.04
CA ILE A 475 19.36 8.92 -14.90
C ILE A 475 20.85 8.79 -14.60
N THR A 476 21.24 9.04 -13.35
CA THR A 476 22.58 8.77 -12.85
C THR A 476 22.61 7.40 -12.19
N MET A 477 23.43 6.49 -12.71
CA MET A 477 23.63 5.13 -12.20
C MET A 477 25.03 4.99 -11.63
N SER A 478 25.17 4.24 -10.53
CA SER A 478 26.46 3.78 -10.05
C SER A 478 26.39 2.35 -9.52
N ALA A 479 27.49 1.59 -9.69
CA ALA A 479 27.65 0.26 -9.12
C ALA A 479 29.10 0.06 -8.71
N THR A 480 29.32 -0.49 -7.52
CA THR A 480 30.65 -0.85 -7.02
C THR A 480 30.72 -2.35 -6.82
N THR A 481 31.68 -3.00 -7.47
CA THR A 481 31.88 -4.44 -7.31
C THR A 481 32.45 -4.75 -5.91
N LYS A 482 32.42 -6.04 -5.55
CA LYS A 482 33.24 -6.52 -4.42
C LYS A 482 34.74 -6.27 -4.67
N GLU A 483 35.55 -6.49 -3.66
CA GLU A 483 37.00 -6.56 -3.79
C GLU A 483 37.45 -7.98 -4.14
N TYR A 484 37.94 -8.17 -5.35
CA TYR A 484 38.39 -9.47 -5.86
C TYR A 484 39.86 -9.73 -5.53
N ALA A 485 40.13 -10.83 -4.84
CA ALA A 485 41.47 -11.28 -4.53
C ALA A 485 42.09 -12.15 -5.64
N CYS A 486 41.33 -12.51 -6.68
CA CYS A 486 41.67 -13.43 -7.76
C CYS A 486 42.09 -14.84 -7.26
N ASP A 487 42.56 -15.71 -8.15
CA ASP A 487 42.82 -17.12 -7.82
C ASP A 487 43.91 -17.35 -6.79
N GLU A 488 44.93 -16.45 -6.72
CA GLU A 488 46.03 -16.57 -5.75
C GLU A 488 45.66 -16.12 -4.34
N GLY A 489 44.46 -15.63 -4.14
CA GLY A 489 43.98 -15.14 -2.85
C GLY A 489 44.58 -13.78 -2.43
N ALA A 490 44.18 -13.31 -1.23
CA ALA A 490 44.50 -11.98 -0.72
C ALA A 490 45.94 -11.85 -0.17
N THR A 491 46.69 -12.93 -0.09
CA THR A 491 48.07 -12.93 0.47
C THR A 491 49.14 -12.76 -0.60
N VAL A 492 48.80 -12.98 -1.86
CA VAL A 492 49.75 -12.84 -2.97
C VAL A 492 49.59 -11.47 -3.60
N ARG A 493 50.67 -10.71 -3.66
CA ARG A 493 50.73 -9.40 -4.34
C ARG A 493 50.70 -9.60 -5.86
N LYS A 494 49.96 -8.77 -6.56
CA LYS A 494 49.73 -8.86 -8.01
C LYS A 494 50.09 -7.55 -8.68
N LEU A 495 50.55 -7.62 -9.92
CA LEU A 495 50.70 -6.49 -10.82
C LEU A 495 49.55 -6.53 -11.81
N PHE A 496 48.57 -5.64 -11.67
CA PHE A 496 47.46 -5.46 -12.60
C PHE A 496 47.94 -4.60 -13.77
N GLN A 497 47.74 -5.04 -15.00
CA GLN A 497 48.24 -4.35 -16.19
C GLN A 497 47.12 -3.84 -17.09
N TYR A 498 46.12 -4.65 -17.32
CA TYR A 498 45.01 -4.34 -18.23
C TYR A 498 43.68 -4.62 -17.60
N VAL A 499 42.65 -3.89 -18.07
CA VAL A 499 41.26 -4.21 -17.79
C VAL A 499 40.50 -4.27 -19.11
N SER A 500 39.73 -5.34 -19.30
CA SER A 500 38.76 -5.47 -20.38
C SER A 500 37.35 -5.19 -19.83
N VAL A 501 36.60 -4.38 -20.53
CA VAL A 501 35.19 -4.08 -20.21
C VAL A 501 34.35 -4.56 -21.37
N ASP A 502 33.51 -5.58 -21.14
CA ASP A 502 32.52 -6.05 -22.10
C ASP A 502 31.21 -5.30 -21.90
N ALA A 503 30.88 -4.44 -22.84
CA ALA A 503 29.74 -3.53 -22.72
C ALA A 503 29.07 -3.23 -24.06
N ASP A 504 27.79 -2.93 -24.02
CA ASP A 504 27.01 -2.26 -25.05
C ASP A 504 26.46 -0.96 -24.44
N THR A 505 27.06 0.16 -24.80
CA THR A 505 26.68 1.44 -24.20
C THR A 505 25.62 2.18 -25.00
N ASN A 506 25.13 1.57 -26.08
CA ASN A 506 24.15 2.18 -26.98
C ASN A 506 24.57 3.58 -27.50
N GLY A 507 25.89 3.79 -27.65
CA GLY A 507 26.49 5.05 -28.14
C GLY A 507 26.75 6.10 -27.04
N GLU A 508 26.31 5.90 -25.80
CA GLU A 508 26.66 6.78 -24.69
C GLU A 508 27.96 6.34 -23.98
N THR A 509 28.42 7.13 -23.04
CA THR A 509 29.67 6.86 -22.34
C THR A 509 29.39 6.31 -20.92
N VAL A 510 29.92 5.13 -20.64
CA VAL A 510 30.01 4.55 -19.30
C VAL A 510 31.44 4.70 -18.80
N THR A 511 31.61 5.19 -17.57
CA THR A 511 32.91 5.31 -16.94
C THR A 511 33.13 4.15 -15.96
N VAL A 512 34.26 3.46 -16.10
CA VAL A 512 34.69 2.37 -15.21
C VAL A 512 36.00 2.76 -14.56
N SER A 513 35.98 2.98 -13.25
CA SER A 513 37.16 3.34 -12.44
C SER A 513 37.67 2.11 -11.71
N ILE A 514 38.93 1.78 -11.85
CA ILE A 514 39.58 0.61 -11.27
C ILE A 514 40.44 1.03 -10.06
N TYR A 515 40.16 0.40 -8.95
CA TYR A 515 40.89 0.57 -7.69
C TYR A 515 41.68 -0.70 -7.38
N VAL A 516 42.89 -0.54 -6.88
CA VAL A 516 43.72 -1.61 -6.33
C VAL A 516 44.14 -1.21 -4.92
N ASP A 517 43.74 -2.01 -3.93
CA ASP A 517 43.87 -1.72 -2.50
C ASP A 517 43.40 -0.28 -2.17
N ASP A 518 42.17 0.05 -2.60
CA ASP A 518 41.53 1.37 -2.43
C ASP A 518 42.17 2.56 -3.15
N VAL A 519 43.26 2.35 -3.89
CA VAL A 519 43.89 3.40 -4.69
C VAL A 519 43.40 3.36 -6.14
N LEU A 520 42.91 4.47 -6.65
CA LEU A 520 42.52 4.60 -8.06
C LEU A 520 43.74 4.38 -8.96
N ARG A 521 43.67 3.40 -9.88
CA ARG A 521 44.78 3.04 -10.78
C ARG A 521 44.47 3.26 -12.27
N GLY A 522 43.24 3.50 -12.60
CA GLY A 522 42.84 3.82 -13.95
C GLY A 522 41.36 4.12 -14.06
N THR A 523 40.99 4.90 -15.08
CA THR A 523 39.61 5.17 -15.43
C THR A 523 39.42 4.91 -16.91
N CYS A 524 38.48 4.06 -17.24
CA CYS A 524 38.14 3.66 -18.60
C CYS A 524 36.84 4.33 -19.01
N SER A 525 36.83 5.05 -20.12
CA SER A 525 35.62 5.57 -20.74
C SER A 525 35.23 4.65 -21.90
N VAL A 526 34.11 3.95 -21.76
CA VAL A 526 33.62 2.99 -22.75
C VAL A 526 32.44 3.61 -23.50
N SER A 527 32.55 3.67 -24.84
CA SER A 527 31.46 4.12 -25.70
C SER A 527 31.40 3.18 -26.92
N THR A 528 30.32 2.40 -27.01
CA THR A 528 30.12 1.38 -28.03
C THR A 528 28.69 1.41 -28.53
N SER A 529 28.47 1.14 -29.82
CA SER A 529 27.13 1.04 -30.41
C SER A 529 26.58 -0.37 -30.47
N LYS A 530 27.37 -1.35 -30.01
CA LYS A 530 27.03 -2.78 -29.89
C LYS A 530 27.93 -3.41 -28.86
N ARG A 531 27.56 -4.59 -28.35
CA ARG A 531 28.39 -5.35 -27.41
C ARG A 531 29.80 -5.55 -27.93
N THR A 532 30.77 -5.04 -27.20
CA THR A 532 32.19 -5.06 -27.56
C THR A 532 33.03 -5.10 -26.29
N SER A 533 34.09 -5.92 -26.29
CA SER A 533 35.10 -5.92 -25.24
C SER A 533 36.18 -4.89 -25.56
N SER A 534 36.28 -3.87 -24.71
CA SER A 534 37.27 -2.81 -24.82
C SER A 534 38.40 -3.03 -23.82
N LEU A 535 39.64 -3.00 -24.27
CA LEU A 535 40.85 -3.23 -23.44
C LEU A 535 41.50 -1.88 -23.10
N PHE A 536 41.85 -1.70 -21.83
CA PHE A 536 42.46 -0.49 -21.29
C PHE A 536 43.71 -0.80 -20.46
N ASP A 537 44.76 0.00 -20.64
CA ASP A 537 45.97 -0.06 -19.81
C ASP A 537 45.71 0.57 -18.43
N LEU A 538 46.22 -0.08 -17.38
CA LEU A 538 46.28 0.53 -16.06
C LEU A 538 47.59 1.29 -15.88
N GLN A 539 47.61 2.28 -14.99
CA GLN A 539 48.80 3.07 -14.68
C GLN A 539 49.96 2.17 -14.24
N ALA A 540 51.16 2.51 -14.64
CA ALA A 540 52.38 1.84 -14.18
C ALA A 540 52.42 1.76 -12.65
N GLY A 541 52.69 0.57 -12.10
CA GLY A 541 52.72 0.36 -10.66
C GLY A 541 51.37 0.05 -10.02
N ALA A 542 50.35 -0.37 -10.77
CA ALA A 542 49.08 -0.88 -10.23
C ALA A 542 49.32 -2.24 -9.53
N MET A 543 50.04 -2.22 -8.43
CA MET A 543 50.41 -3.36 -7.60
C MET A 543 49.60 -3.37 -6.31
N GLY A 544 49.04 -4.53 -5.98
CA GLY A 544 48.28 -4.72 -4.74
C GLY A 544 47.76 -6.14 -4.59
N PHE A 545 46.92 -6.36 -3.62
CA PHE A 545 46.39 -7.67 -3.28
C PHE A 545 44.99 -7.89 -3.87
N ARG A 546 44.21 -6.83 -4.02
CA ARG A 546 42.78 -6.86 -4.43
C ARG A 546 42.48 -5.75 -5.41
N TRP A 547 41.47 -5.97 -6.24
CA TRP A 547 40.93 -4.95 -7.13
C TRP A 547 39.41 -4.87 -7.05
N ARG A 548 38.87 -3.70 -7.33
CA ARG A 548 37.42 -3.49 -7.53
C ARG A 548 37.18 -2.46 -8.63
N ALA A 549 35.99 -2.53 -9.20
CA ALA A 549 35.53 -1.55 -10.18
C ALA A 549 34.39 -0.71 -9.63
N VAL A 550 34.40 0.57 -10.00
CA VAL A 550 33.26 1.49 -9.81
C VAL A 550 32.77 1.89 -11.19
N ILE A 551 31.54 1.52 -11.52
CA ILE A 551 30.87 1.79 -12.78
C ILE A 551 29.94 2.97 -12.56
N THR A 552 30.06 4.03 -13.38
CA THR A 552 29.18 5.20 -13.32
C THR A 552 28.68 5.57 -14.70
N TYR A 553 27.46 6.07 -14.74
CA TYR A 553 26.80 6.53 -15.94
C TYR A 553 25.82 7.64 -15.61
N THR A 554 25.70 8.62 -16.50
CA THR A 554 24.64 9.65 -16.47
C THR A 554 24.20 9.93 -17.90
N GLY A 555 22.96 9.65 -18.21
CA GLY A 555 22.45 9.81 -19.56
C GLY A 555 20.97 9.45 -19.69
N GLN A 556 20.52 9.31 -20.92
CA GLN A 556 19.13 9.11 -21.28
C GLN A 556 18.84 7.78 -21.99
N LEU A 557 19.86 6.95 -22.21
CA LEU A 557 19.73 5.64 -22.81
C LEU A 557 19.98 4.52 -21.77
N THR A 558 20.08 3.30 -22.24
CA THR A 558 20.26 2.12 -21.38
C THR A 558 21.53 1.37 -21.72
N PRO A 559 22.71 1.92 -21.36
CA PRO A 559 23.95 1.17 -21.52
C PRO A 559 23.93 -0.10 -20.66
N LYS A 560 24.70 -1.10 -21.09
CA LYS A 560 24.82 -2.41 -20.46
C LYS A 560 26.29 -2.75 -20.26
N VAL A 561 26.66 -3.13 -19.04
CA VAL A 561 27.97 -3.69 -18.72
C VAL A 561 27.76 -5.14 -18.34
N TYR A 562 28.32 -6.05 -19.15
CA TYR A 562 28.16 -7.49 -18.99
C TYR A 562 29.24 -8.08 -18.08
N GLN A 563 30.50 -7.67 -18.28
CA GLN A 563 31.64 -8.24 -17.56
C GLN A 563 32.82 -7.27 -17.51
N ILE A 564 33.58 -7.34 -16.44
CA ILE A 564 34.85 -6.63 -16.30
C ILE A 564 35.92 -7.68 -15.96
N ILE A 565 37.05 -7.65 -16.68
CA ILE A 565 38.15 -8.62 -16.50
C ILE A 565 39.43 -7.83 -16.22
N ALA A 566 40.03 -8.01 -15.04
CA ALA A 566 41.35 -7.50 -14.72
C ALA A 566 42.42 -8.55 -15.09
N TYR A 567 43.42 -8.16 -15.84
CA TYR A 567 44.56 -9.03 -16.21
C TYR A 567 45.76 -8.68 -15.31
N TYR A 568 46.30 -9.69 -14.65
CA TYR A 568 47.35 -9.52 -13.66
C TYR A 568 48.44 -10.59 -13.78
N ALA A 569 49.63 -10.24 -13.27
CA ALA A 569 50.73 -11.17 -13.02
C ALA A 569 50.93 -11.33 -11.51
N PRO A 570 50.92 -12.55 -10.95
CA PRO A 570 51.28 -12.75 -9.56
C PRO A 570 52.76 -12.40 -9.35
N LEU A 571 53.05 -11.69 -8.26
CA LEU A 571 54.43 -11.36 -7.87
C LEU A 571 54.91 -12.42 -6.88
N THR A 572 56.05 -13.04 -7.18
CA THR A 572 56.67 -13.97 -6.24
C THR A 572 56.99 -13.24 -4.93
N PRO A 573 56.76 -13.86 -3.75
CA PRO A 573 57.24 -13.31 -2.50
C PRO A 573 58.75 -13.06 -2.59
N LEU A 574 59.16 -11.85 -2.18
CA LEU A 574 60.61 -11.53 -2.04
C LEU A 574 61.23 -12.39 -0.95
#